data_96058d2e0403a5dc579ceed60b0e49c2
#
_entry.id   96058d2e0403a5dc579ceed60b0e49c2
#
_cell.length_a   1.000
_cell.length_b   1.000
_cell.length_c   1.000
_cell.angle_alpha   90.00
_cell.angle_beta   90.00
_cell.angle_gamma   90.00
#
_symmetry.space_group_name_H-M   'P 1'
#
loop_
_entity.id
_entity.type
_entity.pdbx_description
1 polymer ?
#
loop_
_entity_poly.entity_id
_entity_poly.type
_entity_poly.pdbx_seq_one_letter_code
_entity_poly.pdbx_strand_id
1 'polypeptide(L)'
;YTTATEDEQIGIFERYCKFLNSLDCNYKITINNKNKNMDELRDKVLIAEKNDGFNNYRRIYNDIIEEKIIEGRQGIEQERYLTITIERKNFEEAKAQFATLEATIHKAFIELGAEIVPLNGNERLKVLYDYYHLGDEGSFDFDIKKAKKVGADFRNDLCNGMVKYFPDHFEDESKFCKALFIKKYPSSLSDRFINEITSLPVHSITSIDVVPVPKDLTTKVLQKKYLGIESDIIKQQRVRNKNNDFSTEISYAKRTEKKEIEEIMDDVR
;
A
#
# COMPACT_ATOMS: atom_id res chain seq x y z
N TYR A 1 -13.09 -0.84 11.68
CA TYR A 1 -13.23 0.57 11.32
C TYR A 1 -14.65 0.91 10.85
N THR A 2 -15.18 0.23 9.84
CA THR A 2 -16.52 0.52 9.27
C THR A 2 -17.70 0.27 10.23
N THR A 3 -17.51 -0.52 11.26
CA THR A 3 -18.53 -0.85 12.28
C THR A 3 -18.36 -0.03 13.57
N ALA A 4 -17.30 0.77 13.66
CA ALA A 4 -17.01 1.61 14.81
C ALA A 4 -17.87 2.89 14.79
N THR A 5 -18.14 3.45 15.96
CA THR A 5 -18.81 4.75 16.09
C THR A 5 -17.95 5.86 15.51
N GLU A 6 -18.53 7.02 15.21
CA GLU A 6 -17.82 8.16 14.63
C GLU A 6 -16.64 8.63 15.51
N ASP A 7 -16.83 8.70 16.82
CA ASP A 7 -15.76 9.04 17.77
C ASP A 7 -14.64 8.01 17.79
N GLU A 8 -14.98 6.73 17.70
CA GLU A 8 -13.97 5.65 17.61
C GLU A 8 -13.21 5.70 16.29
N GLN A 9 -13.88 6.02 15.16
CA GLN A 9 -13.24 6.18 13.85
C GLN A 9 -12.24 7.34 13.88
N ILE A 10 -12.62 8.49 14.46
CA ILE A 10 -11.74 9.64 14.67
C ILE A 10 -10.53 9.22 15.51
N GLY A 11 -10.74 8.56 16.63
CA GLY A 11 -9.66 8.10 17.52
C GLY A 11 -8.71 7.09 16.85
N ILE A 12 -9.21 6.20 15.97
CA ILE A 12 -8.37 5.29 15.19
C ILE A 12 -7.55 6.09 14.16
N PHE A 13 -8.17 7.04 13.48
CA PHE A 13 -7.51 7.89 12.50
C PHE A 13 -6.38 8.72 13.12
N GLU A 14 -6.63 9.36 14.27
CA GLU A 14 -5.60 10.12 14.99
C GLU A 14 -4.40 9.23 15.39
N ARG A 15 -4.66 8.02 15.90
CA ARG A 15 -3.59 7.06 16.23
C ARG A 15 -2.82 6.63 14.98
N TYR A 16 -3.51 6.44 13.86
CA TYR A 16 -2.87 6.12 12.59
C TYR A 16 -1.97 7.27 12.09
N CYS A 17 -2.45 8.49 12.11
CA CYS A 17 -1.65 9.68 11.78
C CYS A 17 -0.43 9.82 12.70
N LYS A 18 -0.62 9.63 14.01
CA LYS A 18 0.48 9.64 14.98
C LYS A 18 1.51 8.56 14.69
N PHE A 19 1.08 7.37 14.32
CA PHE A 19 1.99 6.29 13.92
C PHE A 19 2.81 6.69 12.68
N LEU A 20 2.17 7.13 11.61
CA LEU A 20 2.87 7.54 10.38
C LEU A 20 3.87 8.68 10.64
N ASN A 21 3.49 9.66 11.45
CA ASN A 21 4.35 10.79 11.84
C ASN A 21 5.48 10.40 12.79
N SER A 22 5.42 9.24 13.43
CA SER A 22 6.49 8.74 14.30
C SER A 22 7.62 8.07 13.54
N LEU A 23 7.42 7.77 12.26
CA LEU A 23 8.44 7.16 11.41
C LEU A 23 9.30 8.24 10.76
N ASP A 24 10.54 8.36 11.21
CA ASP A 24 11.56 9.29 10.70
C ASP A 24 12.47 8.67 9.62
N CYS A 25 12.06 7.58 9.03
CA CYS A 25 12.78 6.82 8.01
C CYS A 25 11.91 6.58 6.78
N ASN A 26 12.53 6.28 5.65
CA ASN A 26 11.80 5.95 4.44
C ASN A 26 11.02 4.66 4.64
N TYR A 27 9.74 4.68 4.24
CA TYR A 27 8.92 3.48 4.28
C TYR A 27 8.03 3.35 3.04
N LYS A 28 7.65 2.13 2.76
CA LYS A 28 6.77 1.77 1.65
C LYS A 28 5.62 0.92 2.18
N ILE A 29 4.41 1.32 1.85
CA ILE A 29 3.22 0.51 2.06
C ILE A 29 2.91 -0.17 0.73
N THR A 30 2.86 -1.49 0.73
CA THR A 30 2.50 -2.28 -0.44
C THR A 30 1.21 -3.03 -0.16
N ILE A 31 0.24 -2.89 -1.05
CA ILE A 31 -1.03 -3.61 -1.02
C ILE A 31 -1.01 -4.54 -2.23
N ASN A 32 -0.99 -5.82 -1.97
CA ASN A 32 -0.91 -6.88 -2.96
C ASN A 32 -2.25 -7.62 -3.05
N ASN A 33 -2.95 -7.46 -4.16
CA ASN A 33 -4.12 -8.26 -4.49
C ASN A 33 -3.65 -9.44 -5.34
N LYS A 34 -3.60 -10.62 -4.75
CA LYS A 34 -3.19 -11.85 -5.43
C LYS A 34 -4.37 -12.80 -5.58
N ASN A 35 -4.29 -13.67 -6.57
CA ASN A 35 -5.24 -14.76 -6.69
C ASN A 35 -5.05 -15.71 -5.50
N LYS A 36 -6.16 -16.12 -4.89
CA LYS A 36 -6.10 -17.22 -3.93
C LYS A 36 -5.68 -18.49 -4.66
N ASN A 37 -4.84 -19.28 -4.02
CA ASN A 37 -4.60 -20.63 -4.47
C ASN A 37 -5.90 -21.42 -4.38
N MET A 38 -6.55 -21.62 -5.54
CA MET A 38 -7.88 -22.23 -5.61
C MET A 38 -7.85 -23.69 -5.18
N ASP A 39 -6.73 -24.39 -5.38
CA ASP A 39 -6.59 -25.77 -4.97
C ASP A 39 -6.49 -25.88 -3.44
N GLU A 40 -5.71 -25.01 -2.80
CA GLU A 40 -5.66 -24.93 -1.34
C GLU A 40 -7.01 -24.52 -0.72
N LEU A 41 -7.75 -23.64 -1.41
CA LEU A 41 -9.10 -23.25 -0.98
C LEU A 41 -10.07 -24.43 -1.10
N ARG A 42 -10.03 -25.17 -2.21
CA ARG A 42 -10.83 -26.37 -2.41
C ARG A 42 -10.56 -27.42 -1.35
N ASP A 43 -9.28 -27.68 -1.07
CA ASP A 43 -8.87 -28.66 -0.06
C ASP A 43 -9.37 -28.29 1.35
N LYS A 44 -9.48 -27.00 1.66
CA LYS A 44 -9.97 -26.51 2.97
C LYS A 44 -11.49 -26.47 3.08
N VAL A 45 -12.20 -26.26 2.00
CA VAL A 45 -13.66 -25.96 2.02
C VAL A 45 -14.50 -27.13 1.50
N LEU A 46 -14.00 -27.89 0.53
CA LEU A 46 -14.71 -29.03 0.00
C LEU A 46 -14.69 -30.22 0.99
N ILE A 47 -15.82 -30.88 1.10
CA ILE A 47 -15.95 -32.03 2.00
C ILE A 47 -15.61 -33.31 1.25
N ALA A 48 -14.57 -34.00 1.70
CA ALA A 48 -14.18 -35.29 1.13
C ALA A 48 -15.27 -36.36 1.32
N GLU A 49 -15.40 -37.26 0.33
CA GLU A 49 -16.33 -38.38 0.42
C GLU A 49 -15.93 -39.35 1.55
N LYS A 50 -16.96 -39.90 2.25
CA LYS A 50 -16.79 -40.86 3.34
C LYS A 50 -17.72 -42.04 3.13
N ASN A 51 -17.37 -43.18 3.68
CA ASN A 51 -18.19 -44.40 3.56
C ASN A 51 -19.29 -44.46 4.64
N ASP A 52 -20.21 -43.45 4.63
CA ASP A 52 -21.24 -43.27 5.66
C ASP A 52 -22.67 -43.04 5.09
N GLY A 53 -22.84 -43.22 3.75
CA GLY A 53 -24.13 -43.05 3.08
C GLY A 53 -24.54 -41.60 2.79
N PHE A 54 -23.78 -40.58 3.23
CA PHE A 54 -24.13 -39.17 3.06
C PHE A 54 -23.43 -38.45 1.90
N ASN A 55 -22.77 -39.18 0.99
CA ASN A 55 -22.01 -38.58 -0.09
C ASN A 55 -22.85 -37.76 -1.06
N ASN A 56 -24.12 -38.07 -1.21
CA ASN A 56 -25.00 -37.28 -2.05
C ASN A 56 -25.17 -35.83 -1.53
N TYR A 57 -25.28 -35.67 -0.22
CA TYR A 57 -25.36 -34.35 0.41
C TYR A 57 -24.01 -33.60 0.32
N ARG A 58 -22.87 -34.31 0.45
CA ARG A 58 -21.55 -33.72 0.26
C ARG A 58 -21.34 -33.21 -1.15
N ARG A 59 -21.80 -33.96 -2.16
CA ARG A 59 -21.73 -33.51 -3.56
C ARG A 59 -22.54 -32.25 -3.79
N ILE A 60 -23.81 -32.22 -3.35
CA ILE A 60 -24.63 -31.01 -3.46
C ILE A 60 -24.02 -29.82 -2.78
N TYR A 61 -23.45 -30.01 -1.59
CA TYR A 61 -22.74 -28.94 -0.89
C TYR A 61 -21.51 -28.46 -1.68
N ASN A 62 -20.71 -29.38 -2.14
CA ASN A 62 -19.50 -29.09 -2.92
C ASN A 62 -19.84 -28.38 -4.22
N ASP A 63 -20.89 -28.79 -4.94
CA ASP A 63 -21.36 -28.13 -6.17
C ASP A 63 -21.76 -26.66 -5.91
N ILE A 64 -22.48 -26.38 -4.83
CA ILE A 64 -22.86 -25.02 -4.43
C ILE A 64 -21.62 -24.18 -4.12
N ILE A 65 -20.63 -24.76 -3.46
CA ILE A 65 -19.38 -24.07 -3.13
C ILE A 65 -18.55 -23.81 -4.39
N GLU A 66 -18.44 -24.78 -5.30
CA GLU A 66 -17.76 -24.62 -6.58
C GLU A 66 -18.41 -23.53 -7.44
N GLU A 67 -19.74 -23.48 -7.54
CA GLU A 67 -20.45 -22.38 -8.21
C GLU A 67 -20.09 -21.03 -7.60
N LYS A 68 -20.09 -20.90 -6.27
CA LYS A 68 -19.69 -19.66 -5.58
C LYS A 68 -18.23 -19.31 -5.77
N ILE A 69 -17.35 -20.28 -5.89
CA ILE A 69 -15.95 -20.09 -6.22
C ILE A 69 -15.81 -19.54 -7.64
N ILE A 70 -16.56 -20.06 -8.59
CA ILE A 70 -16.55 -19.64 -10.00
C ILE A 70 -17.21 -18.26 -10.18
N GLU A 71 -18.34 -17.99 -9.52
CA GLU A 71 -19.02 -16.68 -9.57
C GLU A 71 -18.21 -15.57 -8.92
N GLY A 72 -17.17 -15.92 -8.15
CA GLY A 72 -16.74 -15.07 -7.08
C GLY A 72 -15.60 -14.13 -7.34
N ARG A 73 -15.84 -12.92 -6.91
CA ARG A 73 -14.89 -11.98 -6.31
C ARG A 73 -14.07 -12.58 -5.14
N GLN A 74 -14.31 -13.85 -4.77
CA GLN A 74 -13.66 -14.55 -3.65
C GLN A 74 -12.30 -15.16 -4.04
N GLY A 75 -11.91 -15.03 -5.30
CA GLY A 75 -10.60 -15.48 -5.78
C GLY A 75 -9.43 -14.56 -5.47
N ILE A 76 -9.68 -13.37 -4.88
CA ILE A 76 -8.61 -12.42 -4.58
C ILE A 76 -8.41 -12.29 -3.07
N GLU A 77 -7.16 -12.45 -2.65
CA GLU A 77 -6.68 -12.17 -1.31
C GLU A 77 -5.88 -10.88 -1.30
N GLN A 78 -6.11 -10.03 -0.31
CA GLN A 78 -5.36 -8.80 -0.14
C GLN A 78 -4.36 -8.93 0.99
N GLU A 79 -3.08 -8.82 0.66
CA GLU A 79 -1.99 -8.77 1.63
C GLU A 79 -1.43 -7.34 1.70
N ARG A 80 -1.03 -6.93 2.89
CA ARG A 80 -0.49 -5.59 3.15
C ARG A 80 0.86 -5.70 3.79
N TYR A 81 1.84 -5.00 3.22
CA TYR A 81 3.21 -5.03 3.70
C TYR A 81 3.69 -3.62 4.04
N LEU A 82 4.39 -3.50 5.15
CA LEU A 82 5.15 -2.31 5.51
C LEU A 82 6.63 -2.62 5.37
N THR A 83 7.30 -1.94 4.45
CA THR A 83 8.75 -2.07 4.25
C THR A 83 9.43 -0.81 4.74
N ILE A 84 10.42 -0.93 5.60
CA ILE A 84 11.20 0.18 6.15
C ILE A 84 12.61 0.14 5.59
N THR A 85 13.11 1.30 5.20
CA THR A 85 14.46 1.46 4.68
C THR A 85 15.24 2.47 5.52
N ILE A 86 16.38 2.04 6.03
CA ILE A 86 17.30 2.90 6.80
C ILE A 86 18.71 2.80 6.22
N GLU A 87 19.46 3.88 6.34
CA GLU A 87 20.89 3.92 6.02
C GLU A 87 21.70 4.09 7.29
N ARG A 88 22.68 3.20 7.51
CA ARG A 88 23.60 3.26 8.66
C ARG A 88 25.00 2.88 8.22
N LYS A 89 25.99 3.30 9.01
CA LYS A 89 27.41 3.10 8.68
C LYS A 89 27.84 1.64 8.74
N ASN A 90 27.21 0.86 9.59
CA ASN A 90 27.55 -0.56 9.76
C ASN A 90 26.30 -1.39 10.12
N PHE A 91 26.47 -2.71 10.04
CA PHE A 91 25.40 -3.66 10.28
C PHE A 91 24.87 -3.65 11.71
N GLU A 92 25.73 -3.46 12.71
CA GLU A 92 25.34 -3.47 14.13
C GLU A 92 24.46 -2.25 14.47
N GLU A 93 24.79 -1.08 13.97
CA GLU A 93 23.96 0.12 14.10
C GLU A 93 22.60 -0.08 13.42
N ALA A 94 22.58 -0.64 12.21
CA ALA A 94 21.34 -0.95 11.48
C ALA A 94 20.46 -1.93 12.26
N LYS A 95 21.05 -3.00 12.79
CA LYS A 95 20.35 -4.02 13.56
C LYS A 95 19.73 -3.45 14.84
N ALA A 96 20.49 -2.64 15.58
CA ALA A 96 19.99 -2.00 16.80
C ALA A 96 18.82 -1.06 16.50
N GLN A 97 18.90 -0.29 15.42
CA GLN A 97 17.80 0.58 15.03
C GLN A 97 16.58 -0.17 14.54
N PHE A 98 16.76 -1.23 13.75
CA PHE A 98 15.62 -2.06 13.34
C PHE A 98 14.89 -2.68 14.54
N ALA A 99 15.61 -3.14 15.55
CA ALA A 99 15.00 -3.66 16.78
C ALA A 99 14.16 -2.58 17.50
N THR A 100 14.64 -1.34 17.55
CA THR A 100 13.88 -0.22 18.13
C THR A 100 12.63 0.12 17.30
N LEU A 101 12.77 0.19 15.97
CA LEU A 101 11.67 0.47 15.05
C LEU A 101 10.62 -0.64 15.11
N GLU A 102 11.04 -1.91 15.14
CA GLU A 102 10.14 -3.06 15.26
C GLU A 102 9.29 -2.97 16.54
N ALA A 103 9.91 -2.68 17.69
CA ALA A 103 9.19 -2.51 18.94
C ALA A 103 8.19 -1.35 18.91
N THR A 104 8.59 -0.21 18.30
CA THR A 104 7.73 0.97 18.16
C THR A 104 6.54 0.69 17.26
N ILE A 105 6.76 0.04 16.12
CA ILE A 105 5.73 -0.32 15.16
C ILE A 105 4.76 -1.33 15.77
N HIS A 106 5.28 -2.38 16.41
CA HIS A 106 4.45 -3.39 17.05
C HIS A 106 3.53 -2.78 18.11
N LYS A 107 4.06 -1.87 18.94
CA LYS A 107 3.26 -1.14 19.92
C LYS A 107 2.16 -0.31 19.26
N ALA A 108 2.49 0.44 18.21
CA ALA A 108 1.54 1.29 17.50
C ALA A 108 0.40 0.46 16.86
N PHE A 109 0.72 -0.70 16.29
CA PHE A 109 -0.29 -1.59 15.71
C PHE A 109 -1.21 -2.20 16.77
N ILE A 110 -0.70 -2.55 17.94
CA ILE A 110 -1.54 -2.98 19.08
C ILE A 110 -2.50 -1.85 19.48
N GLU A 111 -2.03 -0.60 19.57
CA GLU A 111 -2.87 0.57 19.88
C GLU A 111 -3.94 0.83 18.80
N LEU A 112 -3.68 0.46 17.56
CA LEU A 112 -4.64 0.50 16.45
C LEU A 112 -5.63 -0.67 16.44
N GLY A 113 -5.43 -1.68 17.30
CA GLY A 113 -6.22 -2.91 17.29
C GLY A 113 -5.91 -3.83 16.10
N ALA A 114 -4.70 -3.73 15.56
CA ALA A 114 -4.24 -4.53 14.43
C ALA A 114 -3.01 -5.35 14.81
N GLU A 115 -2.75 -6.41 14.06
CA GLU A 115 -1.58 -7.26 14.22
C GLU A 115 -0.58 -7.00 13.10
N ILE A 116 0.71 -7.00 13.44
CA ILE A 116 1.81 -6.95 12.48
C ILE A 116 2.82 -8.03 12.82
N VAL A 117 3.27 -8.75 11.80
CA VAL A 117 4.23 -9.85 11.93
C VAL A 117 5.47 -9.53 11.10
N PRO A 118 6.68 -9.54 11.70
CA PRO A 118 7.92 -9.34 10.94
C PRO A 118 8.18 -10.56 10.05
N LEU A 119 8.43 -10.31 8.76
CA LEU A 119 8.78 -11.34 7.81
C LEU A 119 10.25 -11.73 7.94
N ASN A 120 10.53 -13.01 8.01
CA ASN A 120 11.89 -13.53 7.87
C ASN A 120 12.34 -13.54 6.39
N GLY A 121 13.62 -13.86 6.15
CA GLY A 121 14.19 -13.82 4.80
C GLY A 121 13.50 -14.75 3.81
N ASN A 122 13.11 -15.97 4.21
CA ASN A 122 12.40 -16.90 3.33
C ASN A 122 10.99 -16.39 2.99
N GLU A 123 10.27 -15.90 3.97
CA GLU A 123 8.93 -15.31 3.78
C GLU A 123 9.00 -14.11 2.84
N ARG A 124 10.01 -13.26 3.00
CA ARG A 124 10.22 -12.12 2.10
C ARG A 124 10.51 -12.56 0.68
N LEU A 125 11.32 -13.62 0.48
CA LEU A 125 11.59 -14.16 -0.83
C LEU A 125 10.33 -14.78 -1.45
N LYS A 126 9.48 -15.43 -0.67
CA LYS A 126 8.18 -15.93 -1.14
C LYS A 126 7.28 -14.81 -1.66
N VAL A 127 7.17 -13.70 -0.92
CA VAL A 127 6.43 -12.52 -1.36
C VAL A 127 6.96 -11.98 -2.69
N LEU A 128 8.29 -11.95 -2.88
CA LEU A 128 8.90 -11.51 -4.12
C LEU A 128 8.68 -12.51 -5.26
N TYR A 129 8.70 -13.78 -4.97
CA TYR A 129 8.39 -14.84 -5.96
C TYR A 129 6.95 -14.70 -6.46
N ASP A 130 5.99 -14.61 -5.56
CA ASP A 130 4.58 -14.43 -5.91
C ASP A 130 4.36 -13.19 -6.79
N TYR A 131 5.19 -12.14 -6.59
CA TYR A 131 5.17 -10.94 -7.42
C TYR A 131 5.58 -11.19 -8.87
N TYR A 132 6.61 -12.00 -9.09
CA TYR A 132 7.13 -12.29 -10.43
C TYR A 132 6.48 -13.50 -11.11
N HIS A 133 5.72 -14.32 -10.37
CA HIS A 133 5.13 -15.57 -10.87
C HIS A 133 3.60 -15.55 -10.72
N LEU A 134 2.97 -14.62 -11.43
CA LEU A 134 1.53 -14.45 -11.40
C LEU A 134 0.81 -15.73 -11.87
N GLY A 135 0.01 -16.34 -10.96
CA GLY A 135 -0.77 -17.56 -11.23
C GLY A 135 -0.06 -18.84 -10.86
N ASP A 136 1.14 -18.75 -10.30
CA ASP A 136 1.89 -19.83 -9.67
C ASP A 136 2.24 -19.46 -8.21
N GLU A 137 1.35 -18.63 -7.62
CA GLU A 137 1.53 -18.15 -6.26
C GLU A 137 1.54 -19.32 -5.28
N GLY A 138 2.49 -19.31 -4.38
CA GLY A 138 2.64 -20.32 -3.34
C GLY A 138 3.49 -21.53 -3.69
N SER A 139 3.92 -21.70 -4.94
CA SER A 139 4.77 -22.84 -5.34
C SER A 139 6.26 -22.66 -4.95
N PHE A 140 6.64 -21.50 -4.43
CA PHE A 140 8.02 -21.18 -4.06
C PHE A 140 8.54 -22.05 -2.90
N ASP A 141 9.52 -22.89 -3.19
CA ASP A 141 10.23 -23.75 -2.22
C ASP A 141 11.73 -23.41 -2.19
N PHE A 142 12.08 -22.28 -1.60
CA PHE A 142 13.46 -21.84 -1.45
C PHE A 142 13.84 -21.74 0.03
N ASP A 143 14.95 -22.38 0.40
CA ASP A 143 15.51 -22.31 1.75
C ASP A 143 16.87 -21.59 1.72
N ILE A 144 16.92 -20.37 2.26
CA ILE A 144 18.13 -19.55 2.36
C ILE A 144 19.28 -20.33 3.04
N LYS A 145 18.99 -21.13 4.05
CA LYS A 145 20.02 -21.88 4.78
C LYS A 145 20.63 -22.98 3.91
N LYS A 146 19.81 -23.67 3.11
CA LYS A 146 20.28 -24.66 2.16
C LYS A 146 21.05 -24.00 1.01
N ALA A 147 20.49 -22.93 0.42
CA ALA A 147 21.11 -22.18 -0.66
C ALA A 147 22.48 -21.63 -0.28
N LYS A 148 22.63 -21.07 0.93
CA LYS A 148 23.92 -20.57 1.44
C LYS A 148 24.98 -21.66 1.56
N LYS A 149 24.61 -22.91 1.88
CA LYS A 149 25.54 -24.02 1.95
C LYS A 149 26.04 -24.47 0.56
N VAL A 150 25.18 -24.35 -0.45
CA VAL A 150 25.48 -24.78 -1.83
C VAL A 150 26.03 -23.64 -2.69
N GLY A 151 25.98 -22.38 -2.19
CA GLY A 151 26.35 -21.18 -2.95
C GLY A 151 25.34 -20.83 -4.04
N ALA A 152 24.08 -21.24 -3.91
CA ALA A 152 23.02 -20.90 -4.86
C ALA A 152 22.60 -19.45 -4.74
N ASP A 153 22.36 -18.79 -5.87
CA ASP A 153 21.88 -17.41 -5.93
C ASP A 153 20.36 -17.41 -6.07
N PHE A 154 19.67 -16.94 -5.04
CA PHE A 154 18.20 -16.85 -5.00
C PHE A 154 17.62 -15.99 -6.13
N ARG A 155 18.38 -15.07 -6.71
CA ARG A 155 17.90 -14.18 -7.77
C ARG A 155 17.50 -14.91 -9.03
N ASN A 156 18.16 -16.03 -9.30
CA ASN A 156 17.84 -16.87 -10.46
C ASN A 156 16.51 -17.61 -10.29
N ASP A 157 16.11 -17.86 -9.03
CA ASP A 157 14.88 -18.58 -8.72
C ASP A 157 13.68 -17.62 -8.53
N LEU A 158 13.96 -16.32 -8.33
CA LEU A 158 12.92 -15.29 -8.11
C LEU A 158 12.38 -14.67 -9.38
N CYS A 159 13.15 -14.59 -10.45
CA CYS A 159 12.76 -13.84 -11.64
C CYS A 159 12.60 -14.78 -12.83
N ASN A 160 11.43 -14.79 -13.43
CA ASN A 160 11.24 -15.38 -14.74
C ASN A 160 12.06 -14.64 -15.80
N GLY A 161 12.79 -15.40 -16.62
CA GLY A 161 13.81 -14.84 -17.51
C GLY A 161 13.32 -14.03 -18.70
N MET A 162 12.02 -13.90 -18.96
CA MET A 162 11.52 -13.25 -20.17
C MET A 162 10.34 -12.32 -19.95
N VAL A 163 10.65 -11.07 -19.61
CA VAL A 163 9.69 -9.98 -19.67
C VAL A 163 9.86 -9.24 -21.00
N LYS A 164 8.78 -9.09 -21.78
CA LYS A 164 8.75 -8.32 -23.02
C LYS A 164 8.12 -6.95 -22.76
N TYR A 165 8.78 -5.89 -23.18
CA TYR A 165 8.31 -4.53 -22.98
C TYR A 165 7.74 -3.92 -24.28
N PHE A 166 6.56 -3.32 -24.18
CA PHE A 166 5.87 -2.59 -25.22
C PHE A 166 5.62 -1.14 -24.78
N PRO A 167 5.22 -0.23 -25.68
CA PRO A 167 5.03 1.18 -25.33
C PRO A 167 3.94 1.45 -24.27
N ASP A 168 2.95 0.58 -24.15
CA ASP A 168 1.76 0.76 -23.32
C ASP A 168 1.51 -0.35 -22.29
N HIS A 169 2.27 -1.46 -22.38
CA HIS A 169 2.18 -2.61 -21.48
C HIS A 169 3.51 -3.39 -21.46
N PHE A 170 3.58 -4.37 -20.60
CA PHE A 170 4.62 -5.41 -20.67
C PHE A 170 3.96 -6.78 -20.56
N GLU A 171 4.62 -7.78 -21.14
CA GLU A 171 4.19 -9.17 -21.07
C GLU A 171 5.14 -9.94 -20.15
N ASP A 172 4.58 -10.65 -19.20
CA ASP A 172 5.26 -11.63 -18.37
C ASP A 172 4.69 -13.01 -18.70
N GLU A 173 5.47 -13.84 -19.38
CA GLU A 173 5.03 -15.10 -19.97
C GLU A 173 3.81 -14.92 -20.90
N SER A 174 2.62 -15.33 -20.43
CA SER A 174 1.35 -15.22 -21.17
C SER A 174 0.43 -14.11 -20.64
N LYS A 175 0.92 -13.26 -19.75
CA LYS A 175 0.10 -12.25 -19.06
C LYS A 175 0.45 -10.87 -19.49
N PHE A 176 -0.60 -10.05 -19.69
CA PHE A 176 -0.47 -8.64 -20.01
C PHE A 176 -0.49 -7.81 -18.74
N CYS A 177 0.54 -7.04 -18.52
CA CYS A 177 0.72 -6.21 -17.35
C CYS A 177 0.81 -4.74 -17.72
N LYS A 178 0.28 -3.85 -16.88
CA LYS A 178 0.35 -2.41 -17.06
C LYS A 178 0.74 -1.72 -15.77
N ALA A 179 1.74 -0.85 -15.84
CA ALA A 179 2.12 0.01 -14.74
C ALA A 179 1.38 1.36 -14.84
N LEU A 180 0.76 1.79 -13.74
CA LEU A 180 0.08 3.06 -13.61
C LEU A 180 0.70 3.85 -12.47
N PHE A 181 0.77 5.17 -12.61
CA PHE A 181 1.20 6.05 -11.53
C PHE A 181 0.34 7.32 -11.49
N ILE A 182 0.20 7.91 -10.33
CA ILE A 182 -0.53 9.15 -10.15
C ILE A 182 0.39 10.31 -10.54
N LYS A 183 0.15 10.90 -11.69
CA LYS A 183 0.97 12.01 -12.22
C LYS A 183 0.71 13.33 -11.49
N LYS A 184 -0.53 13.57 -11.06
CA LYS A 184 -0.94 14.80 -10.38
C LYS A 184 -1.99 14.45 -9.34
N TYR A 185 -1.73 14.87 -8.11
CA TYR A 185 -2.69 14.75 -7.03
C TYR A 185 -3.68 15.92 -7.08
N PRO A 186 -4.98 15.69 -6.81
CA PRO A 186 -5.91 16.77 -6.54
C PRO A 186 -5.55 17.50 -5.25
N SER A 187 -6.13 18.67 -5.01
CA SER A 187 -5.91 19.46 -3.79
C SER A 187 -6.39 18.74 -2.53
N SER A 188 -7.39 17.88 -2.63
CA SER A 188 -7.85 17.01 -1.56
C SER A 188 -8.11 15.60 -2.10
N LEU A 189 -7.75 14.59 -1.33
CA LEU A 189 -8.02 13.18 -1.60
C LEU A 189 -8.96 12.66 -0.52
N SER A 190 -10.02 11.98 -0.95
CA SER A 190 -10.89 11.24 -0.04
C SER A 190 -10.20 9.97 0.41
N ASP A 191 -10.42 9.53 1.66
CA ASP A 191 -9.92 8.26 2.22
C ASP A 191 -10.36 7.05 1.40
N ARG A 192 -11.46 7.18 0.66
CA ARG A 192 -11.99 6.14 -0.22
C ARG A 192 -11.12 5.87 -1.44
N PHE A 193 -10.33 6.85 -1.88
CA PHE A 193 -9.54 6.75 -3.12
C PHE A 193 -8.59 5.54 -3.12
N ILE A 194 -7.81 5.37 -2.04
CA ILE A 194 -6.90 4.22 -1.92
C ILE A 194 -7.70 2.91 -1.88
N ASN A 195 -8.81 2.90 -1.12
CA ASN A 195 -9.65 1.71 -1.03
C ASN A 195 -10.29 1.35 -2.37
N GLU A 196 -10.75 2.33 -3.16
CA GLU A 196 -11.33 2.10 -4.48
C GLU A 196 -10.30 1.50 -5.45
N ILE A 197 -9.07 2.02 -5.48
CA ILE A 197 -7.99 1.47 -6.33
C ILE A 197 -7.60 0.06 -5.89
N THR A 198 -7.48 -0.16 -4.58
CA THR A 198 -6.99 -1.44 -4.05
C THR A 198 -8.06 -2.51 -3.92
N SER A 199 -9.34 -2.16 -4.06
CA SER A 199 -10.46 -3.11 -4.02
C SER A 199 -10.85 -3.65 -5.40
N LEU A 200 -10.07 -3.37 -6.43
CA LEU A 200 -10.33 -3.91 -7.77
C LEU A 200 -10.19 -5.44 -7.75
N PRO A 201 -11.14 -6.17 -8.37
CA PRO A 201 -11.12 -7.64 -8.41
C PRO A 201 -10.15 -8.14 -9.49
N VAL A 202 -8.93 -7.62 -9.49
CA VAL A 202 -7.86 -7.98 -10.42
C VAL A 202 -6.56 -8.15 -9.64
N HIS A 203 -5.69 -9.02 -10.15
CA HIS A 203 -4.34 -9.11 -9.62
C HIS A 203 -3.65 -7.75 -9.79
N SER A 204 -3.26 -7.15 -8.68
CA SER A 204 -2.67 -5.81 -8.70
C SER A 204 -1.78 -5.56 -7.50
N ILE A 205 -0.75 -4.77 -7.70
CA ILE A 205 0.14 -4.33 -6.63
C ILE A 205 0.12 -2.81 -6.60
N THR A 206 -0.29 -2.27 -5.48
CA THR A 206 -0.27 -0.83 -5.20
C THR A 206 0.82 -0.52 -4.22
N SER A 207 1.74 0.37 -4.59
CA SER A 207 2.83 0.84 -3.74
C SER A 207 2.67 2.31 -3.41
N ILE A 208 2.82 2.65 -2.14
CA ILE A 208 2.86 4.02 -1.62
C ILE A 208 4.23 4.21 -0.97
N ASP A 209 5.10 4.95 -1.64
CA ASP A 209 6.43 5.27 -1.13
C ASP A 209 6.38 6.58 -0.37
N VAL A 210 6.82 6.57 0.88
CA VAL A 210 6.82 7.74 1.76
C VAL A 210 8.25 8.08 2.18
N VAL A 211 8.62 9.31 1.89
CA VAL A 211 9.90 9.90 2.32
C VAL A 211 9.60 11.00 3.32
N PRO A 212 9.85 10.77 4.63
CA PRO A 212 9.60 11.79 5.63
C PRO A 212 10.48 13.02 5.38
N VAL A 213 9.89 14.20 5.50
CA VAL A 213 10.62 15.47 5.40
C VAL A 213 10.90 15.97 6.81
N PRO A 214 12.15 16.31 7.16
CA PRO A 214 12.47 16.89 8.45
C PRO A 214 11.62 18.14 8.75
N LYS A 215 11.13 18.28 9.98
CA LYS A 215 10.25 19.38 10.39
C LYS A 215 10.79 20.75 10.01
N ASP A 216 12.10 20.98 10.18
CA ASP A 216 12.75 22.24 9.85
C ASP A 216 12.68 22.58 8.35
N LEU A 217 12.75 21.56 7.49
CA LEU A 217 12.60 21.74 6.05
C LEU A 217 11.14 21.91 5.67
N THR A 218 10.24 21.16 6.31
CA THR A 218 8.80 21.27 6.08
C THR A 218 8.32 22.67 6.35
N THR A 219 8.68 23.25 7.50
CA THR A 219 8.30 24.63 7.85
C THR A 219 8.81 25.64 6.81
N LYS A 220 10.07 25.52 6.36
CA LYS A 220 10.64 26.41 5.32
C LYS A 220 9.93 26.26 3.97
N VAL A 221 9.59 25.03 3.57
CA VAL A 221 8.89 24.76 2.30
C VAL A 221 7.46 25.31 2.35
N LEU A 222 6.75 25.09 3.46
CA LEU A 222 5.40 25.60 3.66
C LEU A 222 5.37 27.13 3.67
N GLN A 223 6.30 27.77 4.40
CA GLN A 223 6.42 29.24 4.40
C GLN A 223 6.70 29.79 3.00
N LYS A 224 7.59 29.14 2.23
CA LYS A 224 7.87 29.57 0.85
C LYS A 224 6.65 29.43 -0.07
N LYS A 225 5.90 28.33 0.06
CA LYS A 225 4.63 28.15 -0.69
C LYS A 225 3.59 29.18 -0.30
N TYR A 226 3.41 29.40 0.99
CA TYR A 226 2.48 30.41 1.52
C TYR A 226 2.76 31.80 0.96
N LEU A 227 4.01 32.27 1.04
CA LEU A 227 4.43 33.57 0.49
C LEU A 227 4.26 33.63 -1.04
N GLY A 228 4.47 32.50 -1.74
CA GLY A 228 4.22 32.41 -3.17
C GLY A 228 2.76 32.64 -3.54
N ILE A 229 1.83 31.98 -2.84
CA ILE A 229 0.38 32.12 -3.05
C ILE A 229 -0.07 33.54 -2.68
N GLU A 230 0.42 34.07 -1.57
CA GLU A 230 0.10 35.44 -1.16
C GLU A 230 0.57 36.48 -2.18
N SER A 231 1.78 36.33 -2.71
CA SER A 231 2.29 37.18 -3.80
C SER A 231 1.41 37.08 -5.05
N ASP A 232 0.95 35.89 -5.41
CA ASP A 232 0.08 35.69 -6.56
C ASP A 232 -1.32 36.32 -6.35
N ILE A 233 -1.87 36.19 -5.15
CA ILE A 233 -3.15 36.87 -4.79
C ILE A 233 -3.00 38.38 -4.91
N ILE A 234 -1.92 38.95 -4.38
CA ILE A 234 -1.65 40.40 -4.47
C ILE A 234 -1.47 40.84 -5.92
N LYS A 235 -0.77 40.06 -6.75
CA LYS A 235 -0.62 40.34 -8.19
C LYS A 235 -1.97 40.36 -8.90
N GLN A 236 -2.81 39.38 -8.64
CA GLN A 236 -4.16 39.32 -9.20
C GLN A 236 -5.01 40.52 -8.77
N GLN A 237 -4.95 40.91 -7.49
CA GLN A 237 -5.64 42.09 -7.00
C GLN A 237 -5.17 43.38 -7.70
N ARG A 238 -3.85 43.56 -7.88
CA ARG A 238 -3.29 44.72 -8.58
C ARG A 238 -3.73 44.79 -10.04
N VAL A 239 -3.75 43.65 -10.75
CA VAL A 239 -4.22 43.59 -12.15
C VAL A 239 -5.71 43.96 -12.24
N ARG A 240 -6.53 43.45 -11.32
CA ARG A 240 -7.97 43.80 -11.22
C ARG A 240 -8.18 45.28 -11.02
N ASN A 241 -7.51 45.87 -10.03
CA ASN A 241 -7.61 47.29 -9.73
C ASN A 241 -7.15 48.15 -10.92
N LYS A 242 -6.12 47.71 -11.67
CA LYS A 242 -5.64 48.44 -12.81
C LYS A 242 -6.64 48.39 -14.00
N ASN A 243 -7.37 47.29 -14.12
CA ASN A 243 -8.31 47.07 -15.22
C ASN A 243 -9.74 47.47 -14.89
N ASN A 244 -9.99 48.02 -13.69
CA ASN A 244 -11.33 48.30 -13.12
C ASN A 244 -12.30 47.12 -13.26
N ASP A 245 -11.79 45.91 -13.24
CA ASP A 245 -12.56 44.66 -13.35
C ASP A 245 -12.89 44.15 -11.95
N PHE A 246 -14.07 44.41 -11.47
CA PHE A 246 -14.60 43.96 -10.19
C PHE A 246 -15.42 42.68 -10.31
N SER A 247 -15.55 42.12 -11.53
CA SER A 247 -16.41 40.98 -11.81
C SER A 247 -15.74 39.63 -11.54
N THR A 248 -14.40 39.57 -11.56
CA THR A 248 -13.64 38.35 -11.36
C THR A 248 -13.24 38.19 -9.88
N GLU A 249 -13.81 37.23 -9.18
CA GLU A 249 -13.34 36.86 -7.85
C GLU A 249 -11.90 36.30 -7.92
N ILE A 250 -11.12 36.63 -6.88
CA ILE A 250 -9.83 35.92 -6.67
C ILE A 250 -10.13 34.44 -6.65
N SER A 251 -9.44 33.67 -7.46
CA SER A 251 -9.68 32.25 -7.64
C SER A 251 -9.94 31.58 -6.28
N TYR A 252 -11.13 31.04 -6.10
CA TYR A 252 -11.53 30.29 -4.90
C TYR A 252 -10.47 29.22 -4.56
N ALA A 253 -9.93 28.57 -5.60
CA ALA A 253 -8.87 27.57 -5.46
C ALA A 253 -7.62 28.11 -4.74
N LYS A 254 -7.16 29.34 -5.03
CA LYS A 254 -5.99 29.92 -4.36
C LYS A 254 -6.25 30.31 -2.91
N ARG A 255 -7.47 30.71 -2.58
CA ARG A 255 -7.85 30.98 -1.18
C ARG A 255 -7.93 29.69 -0.37
N THR A 256 -8.50 28.65 -0.96
CA THR A 256 -8.56 27.32 -0.34
C THR A 256 -7.17 26.76 -0.13
N GLU A 257 -6.30 26.82 -1.15
CA GLU A 257 -4.90 26.38 -1.05
C GLU A 257 -4.13 27.14 0.05
N LYS A 258 -4.37 28.47 0.18
CA LYS A 258 -3.75 29.26 1.25
C LYS A 258 -4.21 28.78 2.63
N LYS A 259 -5.51 28.54 2.80
CA LYS A 259 -6.10 28.09 4.05
C LYS A 259 -5.59 26.69 4.45
N GLU A 260 -5.53 25.77 3.49
CA GLU A 260 -4.98 24.43 3.70
C GLU A 260 -3.51 24.48 4.15
N ILE A 261 -2.68 25.37 3.58
CA ILE A 261 -1.29 25.53 4.00
C ILE A 261 -1.21 26.15 5.42
N GLU A 262 -2.09 27.09 5.77
CA GLU A 262 -2.16 27.64 7.12
C GLU A 262 -2.49 26.55 8.14
N GLU A 263 -3.47 25.71 7.87
CA GLU A 263 -3.86 24.56 8.71
C GLU A 263 -2.68 23.58 8.89
N ILE A 264 -2.01 23.19 7.80
CA ILE A 264 -0.83 22.30 7.87
C ILE A 264 0.33 22.96 8.65
N MET A 265 0.52 24.27 8.50
CA MET A 265 1.58 24.98 9.24
C MET A 265 1.30 25.01 10.74
N ASP A 266 0.05 25.06 11.15
CA ASP A 266 -0.34 25.03 12.58
C ASP A 266 -0.20 23.61 13.15
N ASP A 267 -0.48 22.57 12.36
CA ASP A 267 -0.27 21.15 12.75
C ASP A 267 1.21 20.75 12.89
N VAL A 268 2.09 21.42 12.15
CA VAL A 268 3.55 21.14 12.18
C VAL A 268 4.27 21.86 13.32
N ARG A 269 3.66 22.92 13.89
CA ARG A 269 4.20 23.64 15.06
C ARG A 269 4.05 22.86 16.35
#